data_bbf4333455bea7e932d1a8bfe999d378
#
_entry.id   bbf4333455bea7e932d1a8bfe999d378
#
_cell.length_a   1.000
_cell.length_b   1.000
_cell.length_c   1.000
_cell.angle_alpha   90.00
_cell.angle_beta   90.00
_cell.angle_gamma   90.00
#
_symmetry.space_group_name_H-M   'P 1'
#
loop_
_entity.id
_entity.type
_entity.pdbx_description
1 polymer ?
#
loop_
_entity_poly.entity_id
_entity_poly.type
_entity_poly.pdbx_seq_one_letter_code
_entity_poly.pdbx_strand_id
1 'polypeptide(L)'
;MKPDRRALIAASAVTIIAEQGPRAVTHRAVDQSLELPAGSTSYYFRTREALLEATALHIVHRSRSIFDELRERPSDPAALTAEYLDDLLSHRRHELIARYALLLETPRDSALHQLLEDSLFSREKARPVFDIIGVDDPDVAAENFLSLLEGLIFDYCLGARSRDPHSSETVRQLRIPIDIYLRGVGAA
;
A
#
# COMPACT_ATOMS: atom_id res chain seq x y z
N MET A 1 16.96 -3.35 20.31
CA MET A 1 15.75 -4.22 20.14
C MET A 1 16.05 -5.21 19.03
N LYS A 2 15.90 -6.52 19.25
CA LYS A 2 16.08 -7.50 18.16
C LYS A 2 14.93 -7.28 17.15
N PRO A 3 15.23 -7.18 15.84
CA PRO A 3 14.19 -7.02 14.85
C PRO A 3 13.22 -8.21 14.92
N ASP A 4 11.92 -7.94 14.76
CA ASP A 4 10.92 -9.00 14.72
C ASP A 4 11.18 -9.90 13.51
N ARG A 5 11.51 -11.16 13.79
CA ARG A 5 11.85 -12.14 12.75
C ARG A 5 10.69 -12.36 11.78
N ARG A 6 9.45 -12.32 12.27
CA ARG A 6 8.26 -12.45 11.43
C ARG A 6 8.14 -11.29 10.43
N ALA A 7 8.39 -10.07 10.90
CA ALA A 7 8.37 -8.87 10.06
C ALA A 7 9.48 -8.91 9.00
N LEU A 8 10.69 -9.36 9.34
CA LEU A 8 11.79 -9.52 8.37
C LEU A 8 11.45 -10.55 7.28
N ILE A 9 10.86 -11.69 7.64
CA ILE A 9 10.43 -12.72 6.69
C ILE A 9 9.36 -12.17 5.75
N ALA A 10 8.35 -11.45 6.28
CA ALA A 10 7.30 -10.83 5.47
C ALA A 10 7.85 -9.76 4.51
N ALA A 11 8.77 -8.91 4.97
CA ALA A 11 9.43 -7.91 4.13
C ALA A 11 10.26 -8.55 3.00
N SER A 12 10.99 -9.65 3.28
CA SER A 12 11.71 -10.41 2.26
C SER A 12 10.74 -11.00 1.22
N ALA A 13 9.60 -11.53 1.66
CA ALA A 13 8.58 -12.05 0.75
C ALA A 13 8.01 -10.95 -0.15
N VAL A 14 7.82 -9.72 0.35
CA VAL A 14 7.44 -8.54 -0.48
C VAL A 14 8.45 -8.33 -1.61
N THR A 15 9.75 -8.31 -1.29
CA THR A 15 10.80 -8.11 -2.29
C THR A 15 10.82 -9.23 -3.34
N ILE A 16 10.72 -10.49 -2.91
CA ILE A 16 10.66 -11.65 -3.84
C ILE A 16 9.44 -11.55 -4.77
N ILE A 17 8.26 -11.18 -4.24
CA ILE A 17 7.06 -11.00 -5.08
C ILE A 17 7.28 -9.88 -6.10
N ALA A 18 7.80 -8.75 -5.67
CA ALA A 18 7.99 -7.59 -6.54
C ALA A 18 8.97 -7.86 -7.68
N GLU A 19 10.01 -8.64 -7.45
CA GLU A 19 11.08 -8.92 -8.42
C GLU A 19 10.80 -10.15 -9.30
N GLN A 20 10.15 -11.18 -8.74
CA GLN A 20 10.07 -12.51 -9.37
C GLN A 20 8.64 -13.04 -9.46
N GLY A 21 7.66 -12.30 -8.93
CA GLY A 21 6.25 -12.68 -8.90
C GLY A 21 5.86 -13.56 -7.71
N PRO A 22 4.54 -13.70 -7.45
CA PRO A 22 4.04 -14.40 -6.27
C PRO A 22 4.43 -15.88 -6.20
N ARG A 23 4.60 -16.53 -7.35
CA ARG A 23 4.97 -17.96 -7.41
C ARG A 23 6.39 -18.23 -6.93
N ALA A 24 7.28 -17.25 -6.98
CA ALA A 24 8.65 -17.36 -6.48
C ALA A 24 8.73 -17.42 -4.95
N VAL A 25 7.69 -16.97 -4.22
CA VAL A 25 7.66 -17.02 -2.77
C VAL A 25 7.49 -18.44 -2.29
N THR A 26 8.59 -18.97 -1.79
CA THR A 26 8.67 -20.26 -1.08
C THR A 26 9.42 -20.05 0.22
N HIS A 27 9.20 -20.93 1.21
CA HIS A 27 9.94 -20.87 2.47
C HIS A 27 11.46 -20.90 2.24
N ARG A 28 11.90 -21.73 1.28
CA ARG A 28 13.31 -21.86 0.91
C ARG A 28 13.87 -20.56 0.28
N ALA A 29 13.09 -19.93 -0.61
CA ALA A 29 13.51 -18.67 -1.24
C ALA A 29 13.71 -17.56 -0.20
N VAL A 30 12.80 -17.46 0.79
CA VAL A 30 12.91 -16.51 1.88
C VAL A 30 14.09 -16.83 2.80
N ASP A 31 14.28 -18.12 3.17
CA ASP A 31 15.46 -18.52 3.97
C ASP A 31 16.76 -18.13 3.25
N GLN A 32 16.85 -18.36 1.94
CA GLN A 32 18.02 -17.98 1.14
C GLN A 32 18.23 -16.48 1.06
N SER A 33 17.18 -15.71 0.83
CA SER A 33 17.25 -14.24 0.70
C SER A 33 17.69 -13.56 2.02
N LEU A 34 17.38 -14.17 3.15
CA LEU A 34 17.73 -13.68 4.49
C LEU A 34 18.96 -14.37 5.11
N GLU A 35 19.63 -15.25 4.34
CA GLU A 35 20.77 -16.06 4.83
C GLU A 35 20.46 -16.82 6.12
N LEU A 36 19.22 -17.37 6.20
CA LEU A 36 18.76 -18.13 7.34
C LEU A 36 19.05 -19.63 7.15
N PRO A 37 19.19 -20.39 8.27
CA PRO A 37 19.20 -21.84 8.20
C PRO A 37 17.93 -22.39 7.54
N ALA A 38 18.06 -23.43 6.73
CA ALA A 38 16.94 -24.07 6.06
C ALA A 38 15.83 -24.48 7.05
N GLY A 39 14.60 -24.15 6.73
CA GLY A 39 13.43 -24.43 7.58
C GLY A 39 13.11 -23.29 8.59
N SER A 40 13.91 -22.24 8.66
CA SER A 40 13.65 -21.11 9.56
C SER A 40 12.30 -20.46 9.27
N THR A 41 12.00 -20.15 8.00
CA THR A 41 10.72 -19.58 7.60
C THR A 41 9.54 -20.51 7.93
N SER A 42 9.70 -21.82 7.72
CA SER A 42 8.67 -22.80 8.04
C SER A 42 8.36 -22.91 9.54
N TYR A 43 9.31 -22.56 10.40
CA TYR A 43 9.08 -22.47 11.85
C TYR A 43 8.09 -21.36 12.19
N TYR A 44 8.17 -20.21 11.50
CA TYR A 44 7.29 -19.05 11.75
C TYR A 44 5.98 -19.12 11.00
N PHE A 45 6.00 -19.64 9.77
CA PHE A 45 4.86 -19.74 8.87
C PHE A 45 4.80 -21.14 8.27
N ARG A 46 3.86 -21.96 8.73
CA ARG A 46 3.81 -23.39 8.38
C ARG A 46 3.37 -23.67 6.95
N THR A 47 2.58 -22.76 6.36
CA THR A 47 2.08 -22.89 4.99
C THR A 47 2.45 -21.67 4.16
N ARG A 48 2.40 -21.82 2.84
CA ARG A 48 2.60 -20.72 1.90
C ARG A 48 1.51 -19.65 2.06
N GLU A 49 0.29 -20.08 2.29
CA GLU A 49 -0.86 -19.20 2.53
C GLU A 49 -0.62 -18.31 3.75
N ALA A 50 -0.19 -18.88 4.87
CA ALA A 50 0.15 -18.13 6.08
C ALA A 50 1.31 -17.14 5.86
N LEU A 51 2.27 -17.49 4.99
CA LEU A 51 3.36 -16.58 4.61
C LEU A 51 2.85 -15.42 3.75
N LEU A 52 1.97 -15.67 2.78
CA LEU A 52 1.38 -14.65 1.93
C LEU A 52 0.44 -13.72 2.74
N GLU A 53 -0.34 -14.27 3.66
CA GLU A 53 -1.17 -13.48 4.57
C GLU A 53 -0.31 -12.55 5.45
N ALA A 54 0.77 -13.07 6.03
CA ALA A 54 1.71 -12.24 6.79
C ALA A 54 2.39 -11.17 5.92
N THR A 55 2.62 -11.44 4.65
CA THR A 55 3.14 -10.47 3.68
C THR A 55 2.14 -9.34 3.44
N ALA A 56 0.86 -9.66 3.22
CA ALA A 56 -0.20 -8.66 3.09
C ALA A 56 -0.38 -7.84 4.37
N LEU A 57 -0.41 -8.48 5.55
CA LEU A 57 -0.46 -7.81 6.84
C LEU A 57 0.72 -6.86 7.07
N HIS A 58 1.91 -7.23 6.60
CA HIS A 58 3.08 -6.35 6.66
C HIS A 58 2.85 -5.05 5.86
N ILE A 59 2.30 -5.15 4.64
CA ILE A 59 1.95 -3.98 3.82
C ILE A 59 0.89 -3.12 4.53
N VAL A 60 -0.16 -3.74 5.07
CA VAL A 60 -1.23 -3.05 5.84
C VAL A 60 -0.64 -2.28 7.03
N HIS A 61 0.15 -2.94 7.86
CA HIS A 61 0.70 -2.32 9.07
C HIS A 61 1.62 -1.14 8.73
N ARG A 62 2.50 -1.30 7.73
CA ARG A 62 3.36 -0.20 7.29
C ARG A 62 2.55 0.98 6.74
N SER A 63 1.53 0.71 5.93
CA SER A 63 0.66 1.75 5.38
C SER A 63 -0.05 2.54 6.48
N ARG A 64 -0.56 1.84 7.50
CA ARG A 64 -1.23 2.50 8.63
C ARG A 64 -0.26 3.33 9.48
N SER A 65 0.91 2.76 9.81
CA SER A 65 1.93 3.46 10.60
C SER A 65 2.38 4.76 9.92
N ILE A 66 2.75 4.70 8.64
CA ILE A 66 3.23 5.88 7.91
C ILE A 66 2.12 6.93 7.76
N PHE A 67 0.89 6.52 7.46
CA PHE A 67 -0.23 7.44 7.38
C PHE A 67 -0.50 8.13 8.72
N ASP A 68 -0.45 7.40 9.84
CA ASP A 68 -0.64 7.96 11.16
C ASP A 68 0.48 8.94 11.55
N GLU A 69 1.74 8.63 11.22
CA GLU A 69 2.89 9.53 11.40
C GLU A 69 2.75 10.83 10.59
N LEU A 70 2.29 10.73 9.34
CA LEU A 70 2.06 11.90 8.49
C LEU A 70 0.92 12.78 9.03
N ARG A 71 -0.15 12.18 9.55
CA ARG A 71 -1.30 12.89 10.14
C ARG A 71 -0.95 13.73 11.36
N GLU A 72 0.11 13.42 12.09
CA GLU A 72 0.57 14.21 13.23
C GLU A 72 1.18 15.55 12.81
N ARG A 73 1.51 15.71 11.52
CA ARG A 73 2.09 16.95 10.99
C ARG A 73 0.98 17.92 10.61
N PRO A 74 1.15 19.25 10.88
CA PRO A 74 0.20 20.25 10.42
C PRO A 74 0.27 20.36 8.89
N SER A 75 -0.69 19.76 8.20
CA SER A 75 -0.81 19.81 6.75
C SER A 75 -2.28 19.77 6.32
N ASP A 76 -2.58 20.32 5.15
CA ASP A 76 -3.91 20.15 4.57
C ASP A 76 -4.09 18.71 4.02
N PRO A 77 -5.35 18.22 3.89
CA PRO A 77 -5.59 16.84 3.45
C PRO A 77 -4.99 16.51 2.08
N ALA A 78 -4.93 17.47 1.15
CA ALA A 78 -4.35 17.22 -0.17
C ALA A 78 -2.83 17.06 -0.11
N ALA A 79 -2.16 17.90 0.69
CA ALA A 79 -0.72 17.81 0.91
C ALA A 79 -0.34 16.50 1.60
N LEU A 80 -1.03 16.15 2.71
CA LEU A 80 -0.81 14.90 3.44
C LEU A 80 -1.00 13.68 2.53
N THR A 81 -2.06 13.67 1.74
CA THR A 81 -2.32 12.56 0.82
C THR A 81 -1.24 12.47 -0.26
N ALA A 82 -0.82 13.60 -0.86
CA ALA A 82 0.24 13.60 -1.86
C ALA A 82 1.58 13.12 -1.29
N GLU A 83 1.94 13.50 -0.05
CA GLU A 83 3.13 13.00 0.64
C GLU A 83 3.05 11.49 0.91
N TYR A 84 1.88 10.98 1.28
CA TYR A 84 1.66 9.54 1.46
C TYR A 84 1.83 8.76 0.14
N LEU A 85 1.27 9.27 -0.97
CA LEU A 85 1.46 8.66 -2.29
C LEU A 85 2.92 8.71 -2.73
N ASP A 86 3.62 9.80 -2.43
CA ASP A 86 5.05 9.95 -2.71
C ASP A 86 5.89 8.92 -1.97
N ASP A 87 5.63 8.71 -0.69
CA ASP A 87 6.30 7.66 0.11
C ASP A 87 6.09 6.27 -0.49
N LEU A 88 4.86 5.95 -0.92
CA LEU A 88 4.56 4.69 -1.59
C LEU A 88 5.38 4.51 -2.87
N LEU A 89 5.52 5.55 -3.68
CA LEU A 89 6.22 5.50 -4.97
C LEU A 89 7.74 5.50 -4.83
N SER A 90 8.29 6.26 -3.87
CA SER A 90 9.73 6.44 -3.68
C SER A 90 10.37 5.36 -2.81
N HIS A 91 9.75 5.04 -1.66
CA HIS A 91 10.35 4.18 -0.64
C HIS A 91 9.71 2.79 -0.55
N ARG A 92 8.48 2.64 -1.06
CA ARG A 92 7.67 1.43 -0.89
C ARG A 92 7.19 0.82 -2.20
N ARG A 93 7.86 1.12 -3.29
CA ARG A 93 7.49 0.64 -4.64
C ARG A 93 7.39 -0.89 -4.71
N HIS A 94 8.24 -1.63 -4.01
CA HIS A 94 8.14 -3.09 -3.94
C HIS A 94 6.84 -3.55 -3.28
N GLU A 95 6.34 -2.83 -2.28
CA GLU A 95 5.03 -3.14 -1.65
C GLU A 95 3.88 -2.93 -2.64
N LEU A 96 3.92 -1.85 -3.45
CA LEU A 96 2.93 -1.62 -4.50
C LEU A 96 2.91 -2.75 -5.53
N ILE A 97 4.07 -3.10 -6.08
CA ILE A 97 4.20 -4.15 -7.08
C ILE A 97 3.75 -5.50 -6.51
N ALA A 98 4.18 -5.83 -5.30
CA ALA A 98 3.80 -7.08 -4.63
C ALA A 98 2.28 -7.15 -4.40
N ARG A 99 1.66 -6.06 -3.95
CA ARG A 99 0.21 -5.96 -3.76
C ARG A 99 -0.54 -6.20 -5.08
N TYR A 100 -0.19 -5.50 -6.14
CA TYR A 100 -0.85 -5.67 -7.43
C TYR A 100 -0.67 -7.08 -7.99
N ALA A 101 0.53 -7.64 -7.89
CA ALA A 101 0.78 -9.01 -8.31
C ALA A 101 -0.06 -10.03 -7.53
N LEU A 102 -0.20 -9.86 -6.22
CA LEU A 102 -1.03 -10.72 -5.38
C LEU A 102 -2.53 -10.55 -5.68
N LEU A 103 -3.04 -9.34 -5.86
CA LEU A 103 -4.43 -9.07 -6.21
C LEU A 103 -4.85 -9.78 -7.52
N LEU A 104 -3.94 -9.83 -8.50
CA LEU A 104 -4.21 -10.48 -9.79
C LEU A 104 -4.21 -12.02 -9.69
N GLU A 105 -3.49 -12.60 -8.74
CA GLU A 105 -3.37 -14.06 -8.59
C GLU A 105 -4.27 -14.65 -7.50
N THR A 106 -4.83 -13.84 -6.59
CA THR A 106 -5.70 -14.35 -5.51
C THR A 106 -7.17 -14.37 -5.91
N PRO A 107 -7.94 -15.41 -5.53
CA PRO A 107 -9.40 -15.42 -5.73
C PRO A 107 -10.06 -14.25 -5.01
N ARG A 108 -11.00 -13.58 -5.68
CA ARG A 108 -11.68 -12.37 -5.16
C ARG A 108 -12.44 -12.57 -3.85
N ASP A 109 -12.93 -13.77 -3.61
CA ASP A 109 -13.68 -14.15 -2.41
C ASP A 109 -12.77 -14.62 -1.25
N SER A 110 -11.44 -14.61 -1.46
CA SER A 110 -10.50 -15.03 -0.41
C SER A 110 -10.25 -13.92 0.62
N ALA A 111 -10.02 -14.31 1.87
CA ALA A 111 -9.63 -13.39 2.93
C ALA A 111 -8.35 -12.61 2.60
N LEU A 112 -7.40 -13.26 1.90
CA LEU A 112 -6.18 -12.61 1.43
C LEU A 112 -6.47 -11.48 0.44
N HIS A 113 -7.41 -11.69 -0.51
CA HIS A 113 -7.77 -10.67 -1.48
C HIS A 113 -8.40 -9.44 -0.79
N GLN A 114 -9.35 -9.66 0.11
CA GLN A 114 -9.98 -8.59 0.90
C GLN A 114 -8.95 -7.80 1.72
N LEU A 115 -8.00 -8.50 2.35
CA LEU A 115 -6.91 -7.85 3.08
C LEU A 115 -6.03 -6.97 2.18
N LEU A 116 -5.78 -7.40 0.94
CA LEU A 116 -5.00 -6.64 -0.03
C LEU A 116 -5.75 -5.44 -0.60
N GLU A 117 -7.08 -5.53 -0.77
CA GLU A 117 -7.91 -4.39 -1.19
C GLU A 117 -7.75 -3.21 -0.23
N ASP A 118 -7.83 -3.46 1.06
CA ASP A 118 -7.73 -2.43 2.11
C ASP A 118 -6.29 -2.09 2.54
N SER A 119 -5.27 -2.67 1.89
CA SER A 119 -3.90 -2.64 2.40
C SER A 119 -3.22 -1.27 2.32
N LEU A 120 -3.48 -0.48 1.30
CA LEU A 120 -2.86 0.85 1.12
C LEU A 120 -3.73 1.98 1.64
N PHE A 121 -5.03 1.91 1.36
CA PHE A 121 -5.99 2.95 1.69
C PHE A 121 -7.07 2.41 2.64
N SER A 122 -7.62 3.29 3.47
CA SER A 122 -8.64 2.93 4.45
C SER A 122 -9.82 3.86 4.33
N ARG A 123 -11.01 3.32 4.03
CA ARG A 123 -12.26 4.08 4.06
C ARG A 123 -12.48 4.72 5.43
N GLU A 124 -12.25 3.98 6.50
CA GLU A 124 -12.38 4.45 7.87
C GLU A 124 -11.51 5.70 8.13
N LYS A 125 -10.29 5.75 7.56
CA LYS A 125 -9.39 6.90 7.70
C LYS A 125 -9.70 8.04 6.73
N ALA A 126 -10.27 7.76 5.56
CA ALA A 126 -10.63 8.77 4.56
C ALA A 126 -11.95 9.48 4.88
N ARG A 127 -12.98 8.74 5.34
CA ARG A 127 -14.32 9.23 5.60
C ARG A 127 -14.38 10.50 6.45
N PRO A 128 -13.64 10.63 7.59
CA PRO A 128 -13.69 11.85 8.42
C PRO A 128 -13.32 13.15 7.69
N VAL A 129 -12.53 13.08 6.61
CA VAL A 129 -12.20 14.26 5.79
C VAL A 129 -13.47 14.79 5.13
N PHE A 130 -14.34 13.91 4.65
CA PHE A 130 -15.58 14.27 3.96
C PHE A 130 -16.69 14.66 4.94
N ASP A 131 -16.69 14.14 6.17
CA ASP A 131 -17.54 14.64 7.26
C ASP A 131 -17.20 16.12 7.57
N ILE A 132 -15.91 16.47 7.62
CA ILE A 132 -15.43 17.84 7.88
C ILE A 132 -15.75 18.78 6.70
N ILE A 133 -15.61 18.30 5.46
CA ILE A 133 -15.96 19.08 4.26
C ILE A 133 -17.46 19.35 4.20
N GLY A 134 -18.30 18.45 4.77
CA GLY A 134 -19.74 18.61 4.84
C GLY A 134 -20.46 18.17 3.57
N VAL A 135 -19.97 17.13 2.90
CA VAL A 135 -20.62 16.54 1.72
C VAL A 135 -21.87 15.75 2.13
N ASP A 136 -22.85 15.63 1.23
CA ASP A 136 -24.12 14.92 1.51
C ASP A 136 -23.94 13.44 1.80
N ASP A 137 -23.03 12.76 1.08
CA ASP A 137 -22.70 11.34 1.28
C ASP A 137 -21.17 11.13 1.46
N PRO A 138 -20.68 11.21 2.71
CA PRO A 138 -19.25 11.05 3.01
C PRO A 138 -18.70 9.68 2.66
N ASP A 139 -19.51 8.62 2.70
CA ASP A 139 -19.06 7.27 2.37
C ASP A 139 -18.79 7.12 0.88
N VAL A 140 -19.71 7.59 0.03
CA VAL A 140 -19.53 7.59 -1.44
C VAL A 140 -18.37 8.51 -1.84
N ALA A 141 -18.25 9.69 -1.21
CA ALA A 141 -17.14 10.59 -1.49
C ALA A 141 -15.78 9.96 -1.13
N ALA A 142 -15.70 9.25 0.01
CA ALA A 142 -14.49 8.52 0.40
C ALA A 142 -14.15 7.40 -0.58
N GLU A 143 -15.14 6.59 -1.02
CA GLU A 143 -14.93 5.52 -2.00
C GLU A 143 -14.39 6.05 -3.33
N ASN A 144 -15.00 7.11 -3.85
CA ASN A 144 -14.56 7.75 -5.09
C ASN A 144 -13.16 8.36 -4.95
N PHE A 145 -12.85 8.94 -3.80
CA PHE A 145 -11.52 9.45 -3.48
C PHE A 145 -10.47 8.34 -3.48
N LEU A 146 -10.74 7.23 -2.81
CA LEU A 146 -9.82 6.09 -2.81
C LEU A 146 -9.62 5.51 -4.21
N SER A 147 -10.65 5.48 -5.04
CA SER A 147 -10.56 5.07 -6.45
C SER A 147 -9.65 6.00 -7.26
N LEU A 148 -9.72 7.32 -7.02
CA LEU A 148 -8.79 8.29 -7.60
C LEU A 148 -7.35 8.00 -7.17
N LEU A 149 -7.10 7.78 -5.89
CA LEU A 149 -5.77 7.49 -5.36
C LEU A 149 -5.19 6.19 -5.94
N GLU A 150 -6.00 5.14 -6.06
CA GLU A 150 -5.59 3.88 -6.71
C GLU A 150 -5.19 4.12 -8.17
N GLY A 151 -5.96 4.90 -8.92
CA GLY A 151 -5.63 5.24 -10.32
C GLY A 151 -4.31 5.99 -10.44
N LEU A 152 -4.08 6.99 -9.56
CA LEU A 152 -2.82 7.75 -9.52
C LEU A 152 -1.63 6.84 -9.23
N ILE A 153 -1.70 6.05 -8.16
CA ILE A 153 -0.63 5.14 -7.77
C ILE A 153 -0.34 4.10 -8.85
N PHE A 154 -1.39 3.54 -9.45
CA PHE A 154 -1.22 2.58 -10.54
C PHE A 154 -0.47 3.20 -11.74
N ASP A 155 -0.88 4.41 -12.17
CA ASP A 155 -0.28 5.07 -13.31
C ASP A 155 1.21 5.39 -13.09
N TYR A 156 1.58 5.89 -11.92
CA TYR A 156 2.98 6.16 -11.56
C TYR A 156 3.79 4.90 -11.26
N CYS A 157 3.16 3.83 -10.80
CA CYS A 157 3.86 2.58 -10.47
C CYS A 157 4.06 1.67 -11.69
N LEU A 158 2.99 1.44 -12.48
CA LEU A 158 2.93 0.45 -13.55
C LEU A 158 2.42 1.01 -14.89
N GLY A 159 1.77 2.18 -14.88
CA GLY A 159 1.17 2.80 -16.05
C GLY A 159 2.14 3.67 -16.85
N ALA A 160 1.58 4.64 -17.57
CA ALA A 160 2.32 5.49 -18.51
C ALA A 160 3.43 6.31 -17.84
N ARG A 161 3.21 6.77 -16.61
CA ARG A 161 4.17 7.58 -15.83
C ARG A 161 5.18 6.76 -15.03
N SER A 162 5.16 5.44 -15.13
CA SER A 162 6.08 4.57 -14.37
C SER A 162 7.56 4.75 -14.71
N ARG A 163 7.84 5.39 -15.84
CA ARG A 163 9.21 5.71 -16.32
C ARG A 163 9.64 7.13 -15.99
N ASP A 164 8.75 7.97 -15.50
CA ASP A 164 9.06 9.35 -15.15
C ASP A 164 9.99 9.36 -13.93
N PRO A 165 11.04 10.19 -13.93
CA PRO A 165 11.93 10.29 -12.79
C PRO A 165 11.17 10.83 -11.59
N HIS A 166 11.31 10.13 -10.46
CA HIS A 166 10.71 10.57 -9.20
C HIS A 166 11.42 11.83 -8.68
N SER A 167 10.66 12.87 -8.32
CA SER A 167 11.19 14.17 -7.89
C SER A 167 10.15 14.95 -7.06
N SER A 168 10.53 16.09 -6.51
CA SER A 168 9.60 17.01 -5.86
C SER A 168 8.46 17.49 -6.78
N GLU A 169 8.66 17.48 -8.09
CA GLU A 169 7.61 17.72 -9.08
C GLU A 169 6.52 16.64 -9.05
N THR A 170 6.89 15.38 -8.78
CA THR A 170 5.94 14.26 -8.65
C THR A 170 4.94 14.52 -7.54
N VAL A 171 5.39 14.98 -6.36
CA VAL A 171 4.51 15.36 -5.25
C VAL A 171 3.51 16.44 -5.66
N ARG A 172 4.00 17.48 -6.35
CA ARG A 172 3.15 18.58 -6.82
C ARG A 172 2.11 18.08 -7.83
N GLN A 173 2.49 17.22 -8.76
CA GLN A 173 1.59 16.65 -9.76
C GLN A 173 0.56 15.72 -9.15
N LEU A 174 0.92 14.94 -8.14
CA LEU A 174 -0.02 14.12 -7.37
C LEU A 174 -1.02 14.96 -6.60
N ARG A 175 -0.57 16.08 -6.02
CA ARG A 175 -1.43 16.99 -5.24
C ARG A 175 -2.53 17.64 -6.07
N ILE A 176 -2.27 18.00 -7.34
CA ILE A 176 -3.23 18.70 -8.18
C ILE A 176 -4.59 17.97 -8.30
N PRO A 177 -4.65 16.70 -8.79
CA PRO A 177 -5.92 15.99 -8.91
C PRO A 177 -6.60 15.73 -7.56
N ILE A 178 -5.82 15.52 -6.50
CA ILE A 178 -6.33 15.36 -5.13
C ILE A 178 -7.03 16.64 -4.66
N ASP A 179 -6.38 17.79 -4.81
CA ASP A 179 -6.91 19.10 -4.41
C ASP A 179 -8.18 19.47 -5.23
N ILE A 180 -8.17 19.19 -6.54
CA ILE A 180 -9.35 19.39 -7.40
C ILE A 180 -10.53 18.52 -6.92
N TYR A 181 -10.29 17.25 -6.58
CA TYR A 181 -11.36 16.38 -6.07
C TYR A 181 -11.92 16.89 -4.74
N LEU A 182 -11.07 17.18 -3.76
CA LEU A 182 -11.49 17.62 -2.43
C LEU A 182 -12.27 18.94 -2.47
N ARG A 183 -11.85 19.90 -3.31
CA ARG A 183 -12.59 21.17 -3.51
C ARG A 183 -13.89 20.96 -4.27
N GLY A 184 -13.88 20.10 -5.29
CA GLY A 184 -15.05 19.84 -6.11
C GLY A 184 -16.22 19.22 -5.34
N VAL A 185 -15.94 18.29 -4.44
CA VAL A 185 -16.99 17.66 -3.61
C VAL A 185 -17.52 18.60 -2.52
N GLY A 186 -16.73 19.59 -2.06
CA GLY A 186 -17.16 20.56 -1.07
C GLY A 186 -17.92 21.77 -1.65
N ALA A 187 -17.97 21.89 -2.99
CA ALA A 187 -18.68 22.96 -3.69
C ALA A 187 -20.04 22.53 -4.26
N ALA A 188 -20.35 21.24 -4.16
CA ALA A 188 -21.59 20.65 -4.64
C ALA A 188 -22.64 20.59 -3.54
#